data_721172b8fe56ba4c9c97d364a5d7a42b
#
_entry.id   721172b8fe56ba4c9c97d364a5d7a42b
#
_cell.length_a   1.000
_cell.length_b   1.000
_cell.length_c   1.000
_cell.angle_alpha   90.00
_cell.angle_beta   90.00
_cell.angle_gamma   90.00
#
_symmetry.space_group_name_H-M   'P 1'
#
loop_
_entity.id
_entity.type
_entity.pdbx_description
1 polymer ?
#
loop_
_entity_poly.entity_id
_entity_poly.type
_entity_poly.pdbx_seq_one_letter_code
_entity_poly.pdbx_strand_id
1 'polypeptide(L)'
;MRIRNRIAIWAVAVGNLLTLVPSAHAIPAFARKYGLPCSACHEAWPMLNNFGQTFKDNGYQLGNERDAPIYQEPSYWPVMFRVTPMWHRETNERQAVDAVPGSATSGLVESTFNKSGFDLGGVDMITAGTLYKNISFFVQPFIGNNSITLAQAWARFDNLAGSRWLNVKMGKFELDEPISQERSLTLNNTGGLYYTYLFTPPGDNNFFGGIGFPQLGVELLGHSANDYRRYSIAAVSSNNGTPGLPTNQTFDVYANFNQAFEAPWFGRQQIGVYGYFGQSPTFFQTANGNPIPGTGMGNRSFYRVGAYGIWYVNKFDIYTFYTHGYDNVFLGNSVPANQPAKLPLGAAGPVWNGGFVEVHYNPNPRWIALGRYELNRMSREANPSTPGNSGNFDTWTVGYRYYPIMSPRAGLAWLQEYSRILNAGQAPISGKNGIHDSLLLGFDFDF
;
A
#
# COMPACT_ATOMS: atom_id res chain seq x y z
N MET A 1 -9.08 -37.62 32.12
CA MET A 1 -9.44 -38.46 30.97
C MET A 1 -10.54 -37.85 30.07
N ARG A 2 -11.52 -37.08 30.58
CA ARG A 2 -12.64 -36.51 29.78
C ARG A 2 -12.28 -35.33 28.82
N ILE A 3 -11.24 -34.55 29.08
CA ILE A 3 -10.86 -33.40 28.25
C ILE A 3 -10.14 -33.85 26.97
N ARG A 4 -9.25 -34.87 27.05
CA ARG A 4 -8.52 -35.40 25.90
C ARG A 4 -9.42 -35.98 24.81
N ASN A 5 -10.53 -36.64 25.23
CA ASN A 5 -11.47 -37.22 24.27
C ASN A 5 -12.33 -36.12 23.58
N ARG A 6 -12.60 -35.00 24.24
CA ARG A 6 -13.33 -33.89 23.60
C ARG A 6 -12.48 -33.16 22.55
N ILE A 7 -11.20 -32.99 22.82
CA ILE A 7 -10.27 -32.38 21.85
C ILE A 7 -10.10 -33.27 20.63
N ALA A 8 -10.01 -34.61 20.82
CA ALA A 8 -9.94 -35.55 19.71
C ALA A 8 -11.22 -35.56 18.86
N ILE A 9 -12.39 -35.46 19.47
CA ILE A 9 -13.67 -35.39 18.74
C ILE A 9 -13.79 -34.10 17.94
N TRP A 10 -13.37 -32.97 18.49
CA TRP A 10 -13.34 -31.69 17.76
C TRP A 10 -12.31 -31.69 16.63
N ALA A 11 -11.13 -32.28 16.83
CA ALA A 11 -10.12 -32.42 15.77
C ALA A 11 -10.60 -33.32 14.62
N VAL A 12 -11.33 -34.41 14.93
CA VAL A 12 -11.93 -35.28 13.90
C VAL A 12 -13.12 -34.59 13.23
N ALA A 13 -13.94 -33.85 13.95
CA ALA A 13 -15.05 -33.09 13.37
C ALA A 13 -14.58 -31.98 12.43
N VAL A 14 -13.53 -31.22 12.81
CA VAL A 14 -12.91 -30.21 11.96
C VAL A 14 -12.21 -30.87 10.77
N GLY A 15 -11.52 -32.00 10.96
CA GLY A 15 -10.91 -32.78 9.89
C GLY A 15 -11.92 -33.27 8.84
N ASN A 16 -13.06 -33.77 9.28
CA ASN A 16 -14.14 -34.23 8.38
C ASN A 16 -14.87 -33.05 7.70
N LEU A 17 -15.00 -31.88 8.34
CA LEU A 17 -15.56 -30.71 7.70
C LEU A 17 -14.65 -30.22 6.52
N LEU A 18 -13.35 -30.39 6.67
CA LEU A 18 -12.37 -30.01 5.63
C LEU A 18 -12.36 -30.97 4.42
N THR A 19 -12.83 -32.21 4.61
CA THR A 19 -12.90 -33.23 3.53
C THR A 19 -14.23 -33.25 2.78
N LEU A 20 -15.29 -32.62 3.34
CA LEU A 20 -16.63 -32.57 2.75
C LEU A 20 -16.92 -31.32 1.94
N VAL A 21 -15.90 -30.47 1.69
CA VAL A 21 -16.09 -29.30 0.79
C VAL A 21 -16.23 -29.87 -0.63
N PRO A 22 -17.44 -29.92 -1.21
CA PRO A 22 -17.57 -30.15 -2.64
C PRO A 22 -16.74 -29.10 -3.33
N SER A 23 -16.18 -29.41 -4.49
CA SER A 23 -15.41 -28.48 -5.32
C SER A 23 -16.28 -27.24 -5.61
N ALA A 24 -16.32 -26.33 -4.65
CA ALA A 24 -17.06 -25.08 -4.73
C ALA A 24 -16.37 -24.23 -5.77
N HIS A 25 -17.09 -23.92 -6.77
CA HIS A 25 -16.66 -23.15 -7.90
C HIS A 25 -16.86 -21.66 -7.63
N ALA A 26 -15.94 -20.99 -6.98
CA ALA A 26 -15.94 -19.55 -6.75
C ALA A 26 -14.66 -18.89 -7.32
N ILE A 27 -14.49 -17.60 -7.29
CA ILE A 27 -13.86 -16.81 -8.33
C ILE A 27 -12.77 -15.92 -7.83
N PRO A 28 -11.71 -15.64 -8.62
CA PRO A 28 -11.48 -14.35 -9.26
C PRO A 28 -12.00 -14.36 -10.70
N ALA A 29 -12.57 -13.24 -11.11
CA ALA A 29 -13.26 -13.08 -12.36
C ALA A 29 -12.46 -13.58 -13.58
N PHE A 30 -11.16 -13.32 -13.60
CA PHE A 30 -10.29 -13.73 -14.70
C PHE A 30 -9.93 -15.23 -14.67
N ALA A 31 -9.72 -15.79 -13.49
CA ALA A 31 -9.46 -17.22 -13.35
C ALA A 31 -10.64 -18.06 -13.86
N ARG A 32 -11.87 -17.58 -13.66
CA ARG A 32 -13.07 -18.21 -14.26
C ARG A 32 -13.09 -18.10 -15.77
N LYS A 33 -12.86 -16.90 -16.30
CA LYS A 33 -12.89 -16.68 -17.74
C LYS A 33 -11.93 -17.60 -18.49
N TYR A 34 -10.73 -17.74 -17.96
CA TYR A 34 -9.64 -18.46 -18.65
C TYR A 34 -9.36 -19.86 -18.10
N GLY A 35 -10.07 -20.28 -17.06
CA GLY A 35 -9.84 -21.59 -16.41
C GLY A 35 -8.47 -21.71 -15.75
N LEU A 36 -7.84 -20.60 -15.35
CA LEU A 36 -6.50 -20.57 -14.78
C LEU A 36 -6.55 -20.61 -13.25
N PRO A 37 -5.57 -21.26 -12.58
CA PRO A 37 -5.42 -21.17 -11.13
C PRO A 37 -4.91 -19.79 -10.71
N CYS A 38 -5.12 -19.37 -9.47
CA CYS A 38 -4.63 -18.09 -8.93
C CYS A 38 -3.11 -17.93 -9.09
N SER A 39 -2.35 -19.01 -8.92
CA SER A 39 -0.90 -19.05 -9.08
C SER A 39 -0.40 -18.81 -10.51
N ALA A 40 -1.29 -18.82 -11.51
CA ALA A 40 -0.89 -18.42 -12.87
C ALA A 40 -0.57 -16.93 -12.93
N CYS A 41 -1.34 -16.09 -12.22
CA CYS A 41 -1.21 -14.64 -12.23
C CYS A 41 -0.58 -14.07 -10.96
N HIS A 42 -0.55 -14.82 -9.87
CA HIS A 42 -0.08 -14.36 -8.58
C HIS A 42 1.12 -15.17 -8.10
N GLU A 43 2.11 -14.48 -7.56
CA GLU A 43 3.18 -15.10 -6.77
C GLU A 43 2.56 -15.72 -5.52
N ALA A 44 1.86 -14.90 -4.80
CA ALA A 44 0.94 -15.23 -3.74
C ALA A 44 -0.16 -14.18 -3.75
N TRP A 45 -1.43 -14.58 -3.68
CA TRP A 45 -2.53 -13.64 -3.66
C TRP A 45 -2.38 -12.62 -2.51
N PRO A 46 -2.57 -11.30 -2.72
CA PRO A 46 -2.99 -10.61 -3.97
C PRO A 46 -1.83 -10.18 -4.89
N MET A 47 -0.58 -10.44 -4.57
CA MET A 47 0.59 -9.97 -5.29
C MET A 47 0.72 -10.62 -6.67
N LEU A 48 0.88 -9.80 -7.72
CA LEU A 48 1.02 -10.29 -9.10
C LEU A 48 2.43 -10.81 -9.36
N ASN A 49 2.52 -11.93 -10.07
CA ASN A 49 3.74 -12.37 -10.72
C ASN A 49 3.90 -11.68 -12.09
N ASN A 50 4.99 -11.97 -12.82
CA ASN A 50 5.26 -11.37 -14.13
C ASN A 50 4.14 -11.61 -15.16
N PHE A 51 3.54 -12.79 -15.17
CA PHE A 51 2.42 -13.10 -16.08
C PHE A 51 1.17 -12.30 -15.70
N GLY A 52 0.84 -12.20 -14.42
CA GLY A 52 -0.29 -11.42 -13.93
C GLY A 52 -0.11 -9.92 -14.22
N GLN A 53 1.11 -9.42 -14.11
CA GLN A 53 1.41 -8.03 -14.46
C GLN A 53 1.25 -7.81 -15.99
N THR A 54 1.78 -8.67 -16.82
CA THR A 54 1.60 -8.63 -18.28
C THR A 54 0.12 -8.69 -18.68
N PHE A 55 -0.65 -9.56 -18.04
CA PHE A 55 -2.09 -9.67 -18.24
C PHE A 55 -2.82 -8.34 -17.91
N LYS A 56 -2.49 -7.72 -16.79
CA LYS A 56 -3.01 -6.39 -16.41
C LYS A 56 -2.62 -5.33 -17.44
N ASP A 57 -1.37 -5.31 -17.87
CA ASP A 57 -0.84 -4.34 -18.83
C ASP A 57 -1.46 -4.50 -20.22
N ASN A 58 -1.85 -5.72 -20.60
CA ASN A 58 -2.59 -6.02 -21.82
C ASN A 58 -4.10 -5.74 -21.76
N GLY A 59 -4.60 -5.04 -20.76
CA GLY A 59 -6.02 -4.72 -20.64
C GLY A 59 -6.89 -5.86 -20.11
N TYR A 60 -6.32 -6.74 -19.28
CA TYR A 60 -6.96 -7.93 -18.71
C TYR A 60 -7.39 -8.97 -19.75
N GLN A 61 -6.57 -9.16 -20.78
CA GLN A 61 -6.81 -10.10 -21.87
C GLN A 61 -5.59 -10.99 -22.11
N LEU A 62 -5.86 -12.22 -22.54
CA LEU A 62 -4.81 -13.13 -23.05
C LEU A 62 -4.63 -12.93 -24.55
N GLY A 63 -3.38 -12.80 -24.99
CA GLY A 63 -3.03 -12.75 -26.41
C GLY A 63 -3.75 -11.62 -27.17
N ASN A 64 -4.43 -11.98 -28.23
CA ASN A 64 -5.12 -11.07 -29.15
C ASN A 64 -6.65 -11.05 -28.96
N GLU A 65 -7.16 -11.56 -27.86
CA GLU A 65 -8.61 -11.64 -27.57
C GLU A 65 -9.25 -10.28 -27.21
N ARG A 66 -8.77 -9.21 -27.84
CA ARG A 66 -9.18 -7.83 -27.52
C ARG A 66 -10.60 -7.48 -27.90
N ASP A 67 -11.26 -8.39 -28.62
CA ASP A 67 -12.63 -8.18 -29.07
C ASP A 67 -13.69 -8.87 -28.19
N ALA A 68 -13.28 -9.64 -27.18
CA ALA A 68 -14.17 -10.35 -26.28
C ALA A 68 -14.23 -9.66 -24.90
N PRO A 69 -15.15 -8.74 -24.64
CA PRO A 69 -15.34 -8.15 -23.34
C PRO A 69 -15.60 -9.20 -22.26
N ILE A 70 -15.17 -8.92 -21.05
CA ILE A 70 -15.23 -9.85 -19.91
C ILE A 70 -16.68 -10.31 -19.59
N TYR A 71 -17.69 -9.53 -19.91
CA TYR A 71 -19.09 -9.79 -19.61
C TYR A 71 -19.91 -10.34 -20.80
N GLN A 72 -19.28 -10.67 -21.93
CA GLN A 72 -20.00 -11.25 -23.09
C GLN A 72 -20.45 -12.69 -22.86
N GLU A 73 -19.83 -13.42 -21.95
CA GLU A 73 -20.25 -14.78 -21.62
C GLU A 73 -21.27 -14.77 -20.49
N PRO A 74 -22.52 -15.29 -20.70
CA PRO A 74 -23.58 -15.24 -19.68
C PRO A 74 -23.24 -15.94 -18.37
N SER A 75 -22.33 -16.91 -18.40
CA SER A 75 -21.87 -17.65 -17.21
C SER A 75 -20.79 -16.93 -16.41
N TYR A 76 -20.31 -15.77 -16.90
CA TYR A 76 -19.20 -15.05 -16.34
C TYR A 76 -19.65 -13.79 -15.61
N TRP A 77 -19.36 -13.72 -14.32
CA TRP A 77 -19.65 -12.56 -13.49
C TRP A 77 -18.34 -11.81 -13.17
N PRO A 78 -18.18 -10.55 -13.63
CA PRO A 78 -16.90 -9.83 -13.51
C PRO A 78 -16.68 -9.19 -12.13
N VAL A 79 -17.34 -9.67 -11.09
CA VAL A 79 -17.22 -9.16 -9.72
C VAL A 79 -16.57 -10.20 -8.84
N MET A 80 -15.69 -9.76 -7.97
CA MET A 80 -15.14 -10.54 -6.87
C MET A 80 -15.28 -9.77 -5.56
N PHE A 81 -15.31 -10.49 -4.47
CA PHE A 81 -15.26 -9.95 -3.13
C PHE A 81 -14.00 -10.45 -2.43
N ARG A 82 -13.39 -9.59 -1.64
CA ARG A 82 -12.31 -9.93 -0.72
C ARG A 82 -12.70 -9.53 0.68
N VAL A 83 -12.54 -10.43 1.63
CA VAL A 83 -12.87 -10.21 3.03
C VAL A 83 -11.70 -10.66 3.90
N THR A 84 -11.29 -9.83 4.85
CA THR A 84 -10.09 -10.06 5.67
C THR A 84 -10.42 -10.02 7.17
N PRO A 85 -11.12 -11.05 7.70
CA PRO A 85 -11.35 -11.14 9.13
C PRO A 85 -10.06 -11.51 9.87
N MET A 86 -9.79 -10.79 10.97
CA MET A 86 -8.55 -10.95 11.71
C MET A 86 -8.74 -10.74 13.21
N TRP A 87 -7.87 -11.33 14.00
CA TRP A 87 -7.59 -10.92 15.36
C TRP A 87 -6.30 -10.11 15.35
N HIS A 88 -6.34 -8.94 15.97
CA HIS A 88 -5.25 -8.00 15.98
C HIS A 88 -4.90 -7.58 17.40
N ARG A 89 -3.61 -7.51 17.72
CA ARG A 89 -3.08 -6.97 18.95
C ARG A 89 -2.02 -5.94 18.64
N GLU A 90 -2.13 -4.78 19.26
CA GLU A 90 -1.12 -3.73 19.21
C GLU A 90 -0.62 -3.40 20.61
N THR A 91 0.65 -3.05 20.71
CA THR A 91 1.30 -2.59 21.94
C THR A 91 2.07 -1.32 21.63
N ASN A 92 1.73 -0.23 22.33
CA ASN A 92 2.44 1.04 22.26
C ASN A 92 3.17 1.26 23.57
N GLU A 93 4.49 1.22 23.57
CA GLU A 93 5.31 1.49 24.75
C GLU A 93 5.62 2.98 24.88
N ARG A 94 5.92 3.40 26.12
CA ARG A 94 6.41 4.75 26.45
C ARG A 94 5.46 5.87 26.03
N GLN A 95 4.16 5.63 26.20
CA GLN A 95 3.16 6.68 26.01
C GLN A 95 3.06 7.54 27.27
N ALA A 96 2.99 8.86 27.11
CA ALA A 96 2.83 9.78 28.22
C ALA A 96 1.40 9.69 28.78
N VAL A 97 1.29 9.52 30.10
CA VAL A 97 0.02 9.55 30.84
C VAL A 97 0.18 10.34 32.14
N ASP A 98 -0.94 10.80 32.72
CA ASP A 98 -0.92 11.47 33.99
C ASP A 98 -0.39 10.54 35.08
N ALA A 99 0.53 11.03 35.92
CA ALA A 99 1.05 10.28 37.06
C ALA A 99 -0.06 10.01 38.12
N VAL A 100 -1.06 10.89 38.23
CA VAL A 100 -2.27 10.70 39.01
C VAL A 100 -3.48 10.84 38.10
N PRO A 101 -4.40 9.86 38.05
CA PRO A 101 -5.55 9.90 37.16
C PRO A 101 -6.37 11.19 37.25
N GLY A 102 -6.58 11.85 36.11
CA GLY A 102 -7.37 13.07 36.01
C GLY A 102 -6.70 14.34 36.53
N SER A 103 -5.40 14.31 36.84
CA SER A 103 -4.67 15.48 37.35
C SER A 103 -3.57 15.89 36.35
N ALA A 104 -3.88 16.83 35.48
CA ALA A 104 -2.90 17.39 34.52
C ALA A 104 -1.69 18.10 35.20
N THR A 105 -1.80 18.41 36.50
CA THR A 105 -0.75 19.09 37.30
C THR A 105 0.20 18.12 38.02
N SER A 106 -0.11 16.82 38.06
CA SER A 106 0.70 15.83 38.79
C SER A 106 1.96 15.35 38.06
N GLY A 107 2.22 15.87 36.87
CA GLY A 107 3.30 15.40 36.00
C GLY A 107 2.88 14.22 35.13
N LEU A 108 3.77 13.83 34.22
CA LEU A 108 3.54 12.73 33.31
C LEU A 108 4.50 11.57 33.62
N VAL A 109 4.04 10.35 33.35
CA VAL A 109 4.83 9.11 33.39
C VAL A 109 4.69 8.36 32.09
N GLU A 110 5.70 7.57 31.72
CA GLU A 110 5.62 6.69 30.58
C GLU A 110 4.92 5.38 30.93
N SER A 111 3.97 4.97 30.12
CA SER A 111 3.21 3.73 30.28
C SER A 111 3.12 2.96 28.98
N THR A 112 2.76 1.67 29.09
CA THR A 112 2.54 0.78 27.95
C THR A 112 1.05 0.54 27.77
N PHE A 113 0.57 0.76 26.55
CA PHE A 113 -0.82 0.49 26.16
C PHE A 113 -0.89 -0.74 25.27
N ASN A 114 -1.85 -1.60 25.61
CA ASN A 114 -2.18 -2.75 24.79
C ASN A 114 -3.64 -2.66 24.37
N LYS A 115 -3.90 -2.89 23.09
CA LYS A 115 -5.24 -3.11 22.57
C LYS A 115 -5.26 -4.40 21.77
N SER A 116 -6.35 -5.15 21.84
CA SER A 116 -6.55 -6.36 21.05
C SER A 116 -8.02 -6.62 20.83
N GLY A 117 -8.34 -7.24 19.72
CA GLY A 117 -9.71 -7.59 19.38
C GLY A 117 -9.84 -8.24 18.03
N PHE A 118 -11.06 -8.61 17.71
CA PHE A 118 -11.40 -9.04 16.35
C PHE A 118 -11.69 -7.80 15.52
N ASP A 119 -11.16 -7.81 14.28
CA ASP A 119 -11.32 -6.76 13.31
C ASP A 119 -11.71 -7.39 11.96
N LEU A 120 -12.37 -6.58 11.17
CA LEU A 120 -12.62 -6.88 9.77
C LEU A 120 -11.93 -5.76 8.98
N GLY A 121 -10.81 -6.08 8.34
CA GLY A 121 -10.05 -5.10 7.57
C GLY A 121 -10.84 -4.43 6.46
N GLY A 122 -12.07 -4.91 6.22
CA GLY A 122 -13.04 -4.39 5.27
C GLY A 122 -13.49 -5.45 4.29
N VAL A 123 -14.34 -5.02 3.38
CA VAL A 123 -14.80 -5.81 2.24
C VAL A 123 -14.47 -5.03 0.97
N ASP A 124 -13.59 -5.57 0.15
CA ASP A 124 -13.36 -5.08 -1.20
C ASP A 124 -14.36 -5.75 -2.15
N MET A 125 -15.01 -4.94 -2.96
CA MET A 125 -15.73 -5.41 -4.13
C MET A 125 -14.95 -4.98 -5.36
N ILE A 126 -14.44 -5.89 -6.16
CA ILE A 126 -13.59 -5.59 -7.29
C ILE A 126 -14.27 -6.04 -8.57
N THR A 127 -14.36 -5.13 -9.54
CA THR A 127 -14.73 -5.46 -10.90
C THR A 127 -13.73 -4.85 -11.87
N ALA A 128 -13.27 -5.64 -12.83
CA ALA A 128 -12.28 -5.23 -13.80
C ALA A 128 -12.39 -6.03 -15.09
N GLY A 129 -11.87 -5.48 -16.17
CA GLY A 129 -11.85 -6.18 -17.46
C GLY A 129 -11.84 -5.24 -18.64
N THR A 130 -12.26 -5.79 -19.77
CA THR A 130 -12.39 -5.05 -21.02
C THR A 130 -13.84 -4.61 -21.22
N LEU A 131 -14.08 -3.31 -21.37
CA LEU A 131 -15.39 -2.76 -21.71
C LEU A 131 -15.71 -2.94 -23.19
N TYR A 132 -14.77 -2.59 -24.03
CA TYR A 132 -14.91 -2.66 -25.48
C TYR A 132 -13.53 -2.64 -26.14
N LYS A 133 -13.23 -3.60 -27.00
CA LYS A 133 -11.95 -3.69 -27.75
C LYS A 133 -10.72 -3.31 -26.88
N ASN A 134 -10.21 -2.10 -27.11
CA ASN A 134 -9.05 -1.55 -26.44
C ASN A 134 -9.42 -0.60 -25.29
N ILE A 135 -10.56 -0.80 -24.62
CA ILE A 135 -10.96 -0.04 -23.44
C ILE A 135 -11.08 -1.01 -22.27
N SER A 136 -10.19 -0.91 -21.32
CA SER A 136 -10.23 -1.65 -20.07
C SER A 136 -10.67 -0.77 -18.91
N PHE A 137 -11.10 -1.38 -17.82
CA PHE A 137 -11.58 -0.69 -16.62
C PHE A 137 -11.23 -1.45 -15.36
N PHE A 138 -11.28 -0.73 -14.24
CA PHE A 138 -11.19 -1.27 -12.90
C PHE A 138 -12.00 -0.40 -11.95
N VAL A 139 -12.80 -1.02 -11.09
CA VAL A 139 -13.56 -0.32 -10.05
C VAL A 139 -13.49 -1.14 -8.77
N GLN A 140 -13.16 -0.48 -7.67
CA GLN A 140 -12.98 -1.08 -6.35
C GLN A 140 -13.61 -0.19 -5.28
N PRO A 141 -14.91 -0.35 -4.97
CA PRO A 141 -15.46 0.13 -3.72
C PRO A 141 -14.92 -0.70 -2.56
N PHE A 142 -14.63 -0.02 -1.47
CA PHE A 142 -14.20 -0.59 -0.20
C PHE A 142 -15.25 -0.27 0.86
N ILE A 143 -15.70 -1.29 1.58
CA ILE A 143 -16.67 -1.17 2.66
C ILE A 143 -15.95 -1.42 3.97
N GLY A 144 -15.82 -0.39 4.79
CA GLY A 144 -15.19 -0.48 6.11
C GLY A 144 -15.58 0.68 7.00
N ASN A 145 -15.45 0.51 8.31
CA ASN A 145 -15.76 1.56 9.29
C ASN A 145 -17.14 2.22 9.11
N ASN A 146 -18.16 1.43 8.79
CA ASN A 146 -19.52 1.89 8.50
C ASN A 146 -19.63 2.89 7.33
N SER A 147 -18.68 2.89 6.42
CA SER A 147 -18.66 3.73 5.24
C SER A 147 -18.32 2.94 3.98
N ILE A 148 -18.76 3.46 2.84
CA ILE A 148 -18.34 2.97 1.54
C ILE A 148 -17.42 4.03 0.95
N THR A 149 -16.21 3.65 0.63
CA THR A 149 -15.23 4.51 -0.03
C THR A 149 -14.87 3.96 -1.40
N LEU A 150 -14.53 4.83 -2.33
CA LEU A 150 -14.02 4.42 -3.62
C LEU A 150 -12.49 4.33 -3.54
N ALA A 151 -11.96 3.12 -3.41
CA ALA A 151 -10.51 2.90 -3.39
C ALA A 151 -9.93 3.24 -4.76
N GLN A 152 -10.45 2.62 -5.82
CA GLN A 152 -10.04 2.89 -7.20
C GLN A 152 -11.24 2.88 -8.13
N ALA A 153 -11.21 3.73 -9.18
CA ALA A 153 -12.13 3.68 -10.32
C ALA A 153 -11.47 4.37 -11.51
N TRP A 154 -11.19 3.61 -12.56
CA TRP A 154 -10.56 4.14 -13.74
C TRP A 154 -10.97 3.40 -15.01
N ALA A 155 -10.83 4.07 -16.14
CA ALA A 155 -10.86 3.51 -17.47
C ALA A 155 -9.52 3.74 -18.16
N ARG A 156 -9.12 2.80 -19.02
CA ARG A 156 -7.87 2.88 -19.78
C ARG A 156 -8.14 2.59 -21.25
N PHE A 157 -7.61 3.45 -22.09
CA PHE A 157 -7.56 3.29 -23.54
C PHE A 157 -6.24 2.59 -23.89
N ASP A 158 -6.36 1.35 -24.34
CA ASP A 158 -5.22 0.48 -24.57
C ASP A 158 -4.78 0.53 -26.03
N ASN A 159 -3.47 0.48 -26.25
CA ASN A 159 -2.83 0.39 -27.58
C ASN A 159 -3.31 1.44 -28.57
N LEU A 160 -3.38 2.69 -28.14
CA LEU A 160 -3.68 3.81 -29.03
C LEU A 160 -2.72 3.83 -30.21
N ALA A 161 -3.21 4.16 -31.37
CA ALA A 161 -2.48 4.08 -32.64
C ALA A 161 -1.84 2.71 -32.91
N GLY A 162 -2.38 1.63 -32.36
CA GLY A 162 -1.84 0.27 -32.51
C GLY A 162 -0.55 -0.01 -31.73
N SER A 163 -0.17 0.86 -30.81
CA SER A 163 1.08 0.77 -30.06
C SER A 163 0.87 0.39 -28.59
N ARG A 164 1.55 -0.65 -28.13
CA ARG A 164 1.64 -1.03 -26.70
C ARG A 164 2.36 0.02 -25.85
N TRP A 165 3.07 0.92 -26.47
CA TRP A 165 3.75 2.03 -25.81
C TRP A 165 2.83 3.22 -25.51
N LEU A 166 1.60 3.17 -25.99
CA LEU A 166 0.67 4.29 -25.85
C LEU A 166 -0.67 3.81 -25.27
N ASN A 167 -0.76 3.85 -23.96
CA ASN A 167 -1.99 3.58 -23.22
C ASN A 167 -2.29 4.78 -22.31
N VAL A 168 -3.56 5.19 -22.23
CA VAL A 168 -3.98 6.33 -21.41
C VAL A 168 -5.01 5.86 -20.41
N LYS A 169 -4.70 5.98 -19.11
CA LYS A 169 -5.57 5.64 -17.99
C LYS A 169 -6.07 6.92 -17.33
N MET A 170 -7.36 6.98 -17.00
CA MET A 170 -8.00 8.15 -16.39
C MET A 170 -8.90 7.71 -15.24
N GLY A 171 -8.88 8.45 -14.15
CA GLY A 171 -9.70 8.21 -12.97
C GLY A 171 -8.90 8.20 -11.67
N LYS A 172 -9.38 7.46 -10.68
CA LYS A 172 -8.67 7.20 -9.43
C LYS A 172 -7.96 5.88 -9.51
N PHE A 173 -6.64 5.88 -9.46
CA PHE A 173 -5.80 4.71 -9.68
C PHE A 173 -4.56 4.70 -8.78
N GLU A 174 -4.10 3.50 -8.46
CA GLU A 174 -2.79 3.26 -7.88
C GLU A 174 -1.71 3.69 -8.89
N LEU A 175 -0.70 4.42 -8.44
CA LEU A 175 0.47 4.73 -9.25
C LEU A 175 1.21 3.45 -9.64
N ASP A 176 2.01 3.49 -10.70
CA ASP A 176 2.81 2.33 -11.13
C ASP A 176 4.01 2.15 -10.19
N GLU A 177 3.73 1.69 -8.99
CA GLU A 177 4.70 1.52 -7.90
C GLU A 177 5.65 0.34 -8.16
N PRO A 178 6.88 0.39 -7.61
CA PRO A 178 7.81 -0.74 -7.65
C PRO A 178 7.24 -2.02 -7.06
N ILE A 179 6.60 -1.91 -5.90
CA ILE A 179 5.78 -2.95 -5.27
C ILE A 179 4.43 -2.32 -4.98
N SER A 180 3.38 -2.93 -5.51
CA SER A 180 2.02 -2.45 -5.30
C SER A 180 1.63 -2.53 -3.82
N GLN A 181 1.28 -1.40 -3.23
CA GLN A 181 0.80 -1.38 -1.86
C GLN A 181 -0.60 -1.97 -1.73
N GLU A 182 -1.47 -1.72 -2.69
CA GLU A 182 -2.82 -2.28 -2.76
C GLU A 182 -2.82 -3.82 -2.88
N ARG A 183 -1.71 -4.39 -3.37
CA ARG A 183 -1.52 -5.84 -3.53
C ARG A 183 -0.43 -6.40 -2.65
N SER A 184 -0.11 -5.72 -1.55
CA SER A 184 0.89 -6.19 -0.59
C SER A 184 0.44 -7.50 0.07
N LEU A 185 1.40 -8.29 0.51
CA LEU A 185 1.12 -9.52 1.26
C LEU A 185 0.82 -9.25 2.73
N THR A 186 1.15 -8.07 3.22
CA THR A 186 0.91 -7.63 4.60
C THR A 186 -0.47 -6.97 4.71
N LEU A 187 -1.17 -7.21 5.81
CA LEU A 187 -2.51 -6.64 6.08
C LEU A 187 -2.51 -5.62 7.21
N ASN A 188 -1.42 -5.51 7.94
CA ASN A 188 -1.37 -4.68 9.12
C ASN A 188 -1.09 -3.22 8.77
N ASN A 189 -2.07 -2.35 9.01
CA ASN A 189 -1.96 -0.90 8.79
C ASN A 189 -0.97 -0.20 9.73
N THR A 190 -0.58 -0.83 10.83
CA THR A 190 0.27 -0.24 11.86
C THR A 190 1.69 -0.77 11.90
N GLY A 191 2.02 -1.76 11.14
CA GLY A 191 3.35 -2.34 11.13
C GLY A 191 3.73 -3.03 9.83
N GLY A 192 2.74 -3.52 9.09
CA GLY A 192 2.95 -4.31 7.88
C GLY A 192 3.01 -3.53 6.56
N LEU A 193 2.56 -2.28 6.54
CA LEU A 193 2.59 -1.45 5.34
C LEU A 193 3.96 -0.80 5.11
N TYR A 194 4.18 -0.34 3.88
CA TYR A 194 5.39 0.38 3.49
C TYR A 194 5.37 1.81 4.01
N TYR A 195 5.93 2.05 5.18
CA TYR A 195 5.97 3.38 5.80
C TYR A 195 6.75 4.39 4.97
N THR A 196 7.79 3.94 4.25
CA THR A 196 8.54 4.82 3.35
C THR A 196 7.68 5.35 2.20
N TYR A 197 6.72 4.56 1.72
CA TYR A 197 5.75 5.02 0.72
C TYR A 197 4.80 6.10 1.25
N LEU A 198 4.40 5.95 2.51
CA LEU A 198 3.42 6.80 3.16
C LEU A 198 4.06 7.84 4.09
N PHE A 199 5.38 7.97 4.05
CA PHE A 199 6.10 8.81 5.00
C PHE A 199 5.58 10.24 4.99
N THR A 200 5.12 10.67 6.16
CA THR A 200 4.73 12.05 6.45
C THR A 200 5.62 12.56 7.56
N PRO A 201 6.41 13.62 7.32
CA PRO A 201 7.23 14.22 8.36
C PRO A 201 6.40 14.61 9.58
N PRO A 202 6.94 14.49 10.82
CA PRO A 202 6.25 14.90 12.03
C PRO A 202 5.82 16.36 11.99
N GLY A 203 4.58 16.65 12.43
CA GLY A 203 4.02 18.00 12.49
C GLY A 203 2.50 17.99 12.34
N ASP A 204 1.88 19.16 12.46
CA ASP A 204 0.43 19.30 12.41
C ASP A 204 -0.10 19.54 10.97
N ASN A 205 0.78 19.76 10.02
CA ASN A 205 0.39 20.09 8.66
C ASN A 205 0.20 18.81 7.82
N ASN A 206 -0.89 18.78 7.08
CA ASN A 206 -1.19 17.70 6.17
C ASN A 206 -0.18 17.67 5.03
N PHE A 207 0.30 16.48 4.75
CA PHE A 207 1.10 16.18 3.58
C PHE A 207 0.24 15.50 2.53
N PHE A 208 0.49 15.83 1.27
CA PHE A 208 -0.14 15.23 0.12
C PHE A 208 0.92 14.55 -0.74
N GLY A 209 0.52 13.56 -1.53
CA GLY A 209 1.41 12.90 -2.44
C GLY A 209 2.20 11.76 -1.82
N GLY A 210 1.55 10.95 -1.01
CA GLY A 210 2.04 9.62 -0.66
C GLY A 210 2.09 8.74 -1.91
N ILE A 211 3.21 8.08 -2.14
CA ILE A 211 3.36 7.17 -3.30
C ILE A 211 2.33 6.05 -3.22
N GLY A 212 2.09 5.49 -2.05
CA GLY A 212 1.22 4.34 -1.83
C GLY A 212 -0.29 4.64 -1.79
N PHE A 213 -0.73 5.87 -2.06
CA PHE A 213 -2.16 6.18 -2.13
C PHE A 213 -2.67 6.21 -3.57
N PRO A 214 -3.84 5.62 -3.86
CA PRO A 214 -4.51 5.82 -5.15
C PRO A 214 -4.74 7.31 -5.43
N GLN A 215 -4.32 7.76 -6.59
CA GLN A 215 -4.35 9.17 -7.01
C GLN A 215 -5.44 9.40 -8.07
N LEU A 216 -6.00 10.61 -8.10
CA LEU A 216 -6.98 11.01 -9.11
C LEU A 216 -6.28 11.80 -10.22
N GLY A 217 -6.36 11.32 -11.46
CA GLY A 217 -5.66 11.97 -12.56
C GLY A 217 -5.68 11.23 -13.88
N VAL A 218 -4.65 11.47 -14.66
CA VAL A 218 -4.40 10.85 -15.97
C VAL A 218 -2.99 10.26 -15.96
N GLU A 219 -2.85 9.06 -16.51
CA GLU A 219 -1.57 8.37 -16.63
C GLU A 219 -1.36 7.90 -18.07
N LEU A 220 -0.21 8.21 -18.62
CA LEU A 220 0.34 7.64 -19.84
C LEU A 220 1.28 6.50 -19.48
N LEU A 221 1.05 5.32 -19.99
CA LEU A 221 1.87 4.15 -19.70
C LEU A 221 2.13 3.30 -20.95
N GLY A 222 3.22 2.58 -20.93
CA GLY A 222 3.58 1.71 -22.04
C GLY A 222 4.59 0.64 -21.66
N HIS A 223 4.63 -0.41 -22.48
CA HIS A 223 5.51 -1.54 -22.25
C HIS A 223 5.99 -2.18 -23.57
N SER A 224 7.14 -2.84 -23.53
CA SER A 224 7.64 -3.64 -24.64
C SER A 224 6.80 -4.92 -24.82
N ALA A 225 6.93 -5.55 -25.97
CA ALA A 225 6.19 -6.79 -26.29
C ALA A 225 6.51 -7.97 -25.35
N ASN A 226 7.70 -7.97 -24.77
CA ASN A 226 8.18 -8.97 -23.81
C ASN A 226 8.11 -8.49 -22.35
N ASP A 227 7.52 -7.31 -22.09
CA ASP A 227 7.43 -6.66 -20.78
C ASP A 227 8.77 -6.44 -20.05
N TYR A 228 9.85 -6.37 -20.79
CA TYR A 228 11.17 -6.08 -20.24
C TYR A 228 11.38 -4.59 -19.98
N ARG A 229 10.61 -3.74 -20.66
CA ARG A 229 10.63 -2.28 -20.47
C ARG A 229 9.24 -1.79 -20.23
N ARG A 230 9.09 -1.00 -19.20
CA ARG A 230 7.84 -0.33 -18.87
C ARG A 230 8.12 1.10 -18.45
N TYR A 231 7.19 1.98 -18.75
CA TYR A 231 7.17 3.34 -18.21
C TYR A 231 5.75 3.74 -17.83
N SER A 232 5.66 4.68 -16.92
CA SER A 232 4.45 5.36 -16.52
C SER A 232 4.76 6.82 -16.26
N ILE A 233 3.89 7.73 -16.73
CA ILE A 233 3.94 9.17 -16.42
C ILE A 233 2.52 9.58 -16.08
N ALA A 234 2.29 10.01 -14.84
CA ALA A 234 0.98 10.43 -14.36
C ALA A 234 0.98 11.90 -13.97
N ALA A 235 -0.10 12.58 -14.32
CA ALA A 235 -0.46 13.89 -13.78
C ALA A 235 -1.68 13.71 -12.88
N VAL A 236 -1.53 14.01 -11.59
CA VAL A 236 -2.53 13.70 -10.56
C VAL A 236 -2.86 14.91 -9.69
N SER A 237 -4.05 14.94 -9.13
CA SER A 237 -4.42 15.93 -8.12
C SER A 237 -3.63 15.71 -6.83
N SER A 238 -3.13 16.79 -6.23
CA SER A 238 -2.31 16.74 -5.01
C SER A 238 -3.16 16.60 -3.74
N ASN A 239 -4.00 15.57 -3.65
CA ASN A 239 -4.97 15.40 -2.56
C ASN A 239 -5.24 13.94 -2.18
N ASN A 240 -4.29 13.04 -2.45
CA ASN A 240 -4.40 11.60 -2.20
C ASN A 240 -5.68 10.98 -2.78
N GLY A 241 -6.05 11.39 -4.00
CA GLY A 241 -7.21 10.88 -4.71
C GLY A 241 -8.56 11.25 -4.09
N THR A 242 -8.63 12.24 -3.22
CA THR A 242 -9.89 12.79 -2.72
C THR A 242 -10.63 13.50 -3.86
N PRO A 243 -11.90 13.16 -4.15
CA PRO A 243 -12.65 13.85 -5.18
C PRO A 243 -12.86 15.34 -4.83
N GLY A 244 -12.76 16.21 -5.82
CA GLY A 244 -12.93 17.64 -5.67
C GLY A 244 -11.78 18.43 -6.29
N LEU A 245 -11.96 19.74 -6.38
CA LEU A 245 -10.88 20.63 -6.85
C LEU A 245 -9.96 20.95 -5.68
N PRO A 246 -8.68 20.58 -5.74
CA PRO A 246 -7.71 20.98 -4.72
C PRO A 246 -7.55 22.49 -4.75
N THR A 247 -7.69 23.13 -3.60
CA THR A 247 -7.62 24.57 -3.50
C THR A 247 -6.15 25.00 -3.51
N ASN A 248 -5.83 25.93 -4.39
CA ASN A 248 -4.47 26.48 -4.55
C ASN A 248 -3.38 25.45 -4.85
N GLN A 249 -3.79 24.30 -5.38
CA GLN A 249 -2.88 23.29 -5.90
C GLN A 249 -3.09 23.14 -7.40
N THR A 250 -2.03 22.77 -8.08
CA THR A 250 -2.08 22.40 -9.49
C THR A 250 -2.23 20.87 -9.59
N PHE A 251 -1.33 20.24 -10.25
CA PHE A 251 -1.23 18.78 -10.29
C PHE A 251 0.19 18.40 -9.88
N ASP A 252 0.31 17.18 -9.36
CA ASP A 252 1.58 16.55 -9.14
C ASP A 252 1.92 15.66 -10.33
N VAL A 253 3.19 15.40 -10.55
CA VAL A 253 3.68 14.54 -11.61
C VAL A 253 4.41 13.36 -11.00
N TYR A 254 4.00 12.16 -11.38
CA TYR A 254 4.72 10.92 -11.07
C TYR A 254 5.28 10.34 -12.36
N ALA A 255 6.48 9.78 -12.32
CA ALA A 255 7.08 9.04 -13.41
C ALA A 255 7.81 7.82 -12.88
N ASN A 256 7.69 6.71 -13.59
CA ASN A 256 8.39 5.46 -13.32
C ASN A 256 8.91 4.86 -14.62
N PHE A 257 10.11 4.30 -14.57
CA PHE A 257 10.69 3.52 -15.65
C PHE A 257 11.40 2.31 -15.09
N ASN A 258 11.17 1.15 -15.69
CA ASN A 258 11.89 -0.05 -15.32
C ASN A 258 12.38 -0.84 -16.53
N GLN A 259 13.45 -1.58 -16.29
CA GLN A 259 14.10 -2.46 -17.25
C GLN A 259 14.34 -3.82 -16.59
N ALA A 260 13.76 -4.86 -17.18
CA ALA A 260 14.12 -6.23 -16.86
C ALA A 260 15.27 -6.72 -17.76
N PHE A 261 16.02 -7.69 -17.26
CA PHE A 261 17.13 -8.34 -17.96
C PHE A 261 17.28 -9.78 -17.47
N GLU A 262 17.87 -10.62 -18.30
CA GLU A 262 18.21 -12.00 -17.93
C GLU A 262 19.60 -12.03 -17.31
N ALA A 263 19.68 -12.48 -16.06
CA ALA A 263 20.94 -12.72 -15.39
C ALA A 263 21.34 -14.20 -15.56
N PRO A 264 22.60 -14.51 -15.91
CA PRO A 264 23.08 -15.88 -15.95
C PRO A 264 22.79 -16.58 -14.60
N TRP A 265 22.23 -17.79 -14.64
CA TRP A 265 21.89 -18.63 -13.47
C TRP A 265 20.64 -18.22 -12.66
N PHE A 266 20.19 -16.97 -12.78
CA PHE A 266 19.09 -16.44 -11.94
C PHE A 266 17.83 -16.08 -12.75
N GLY A 267 17.92 -16.05 -14.10
CA GLY A 267 16.79 -15.68 -14.94
C GLY A 267 16.47 -14.18 -14.90
N ARG A 268 15.21 -13.85 -15.07
CA ARG A 268 14.74 -12.46 -15.16
C ARG A 268 14.97 -11.71 -13.85
N GLN A 269 15.60 -10.55 -13.97
CA GLN A 269 15.79 -9.57 -12.91
C GLN A 269 15.25 -8.22 -13.39
N GLN A 270 14.94 -7.30 -12.47
CA GLN A 270 14.39 -6.00 -12.83
C GLN A 270 14.99 -4.90 -11.98
N ILE A 271 15.30 -3.78 -12.62
CA ILE A 271 15.68 -2.53 -11.96
C ILE A 271 14.81 -1.39 -12.47
N GLY A 272 14.61 -0.38 -11.65
CA GLY A 272 13.82 0.78 -12.03
C GLY A 272 14.18 2.04 -11.26
N VAL A 273 13.69 3.16 -11.78
CA VAL A 273 13.80 4.48 -11.17
C VAL A 273 12.45 5.18 -11.23
N TYR A 274 12.18 6.03 -10.24
CA TYR A 274 10.94 6.79 -10.20
C TYR A 274 11.15 8.19 -9.62
N GLY A 275 10.20 9.06 -9.89
CA GLY A 275 10.12 10.37 -9.30
C GLY A 275 8.68 10.80 -9.10
N TYR A 276 8.42 11.50 -7.99
CA TYR A 276 7.17 12.16 -7.67
C TYR A 276 7.47 13.61 -7.33
N PHE A 277 6.84 14.54 -8.02
CA PHE A 277 7.07 15.97 -7.91
C PHE A 277 5.73 16.69 -7.77
N GLY A 278 5.63 17.57 -6.80
CA GLY A 278 4.39 18.28 -6.57
C GLY A 278 4.60 19.60 -5.85
N GLN A 279 3.49 20.22 -5.52
CA GLN A 279 3.42 21.43 -4.74
C GLN A 279 2.34 21.33 -3.68
N SER A 280 2.62 21.81 -2.49
CA SER A 280 1.63 21.93 -1.43
C SER A 280 1.61 23.33 -0.84
N PRO A 281 0.45 23.80 -0.34
CA PRO A 281 0.33 25.14 0.23
C PRO A 281 1.14 25.25 1.52
N THR A 282 1.74 26.43 1.73
CA THR A 282 2.41 26.81 2.99
C THR A 282 1.61 27.87 3.74
N PHE A 283 0.31 27.86 3.60
CA PHE A 283 -0.61 28.80 4.24
C PHE A 283 -1.87 28.06 4.72
N PHE A 284 -2.54 28.61 5.70
CA PHE A 284 -3.85 28.12 6.12
C PHE A 284 -4.94 28.57 5.15
N GLN A 285 -6.00 27.80 5.10
CA GLN A 285 -7.11 28.04 4.20
C GLN A 285 -8.42 28.17 4.98
N THR A 286 -9.33 28.98 4.46
CA THR A 286 -10.72 28.99 4.91
C THR A 286 -11.42 27.67 4.55
N ALA A 287 -12.61 27.44 5.07
CA ALA A 287 -13.43 26.28 4.72
C ALA A 287 -13.72 26.18 3.20
N ASN A 288 -13.72 27.32 2.49
CA ASN A 288 -13.85 27.40 1.03
C ASN A 288 -12.52 27.30 0.30
N GLY A 289 -11.44 27.04 1.02
CA GLY A 289 -10.10 26.84 0.47
C GLY A 289 -9.35 28.11 0.06
N ASN A 290 -9.86 29.30 0.37
CA ASN A 290 -9.15 30.54 0.09
C ASN A 290 -8.00 30.74 1.08
N PRO A 291 -6.84 31.26 0.65
CA PRO A 291 -5.75 31.59 1.55
C PRO A 291 -6.18 32.57 2.63
N ILE A 292 -5.74 32.32 3.87
CA ILE A 292 -5.88 33.29 4.97
C ILE A 292 -4.67 34.22 4.90
N PRO A 293 -4.85 35.53 4.69
CA PRO A 293 -3.75 36.48 4.61
C PRO A 293 -2.85 36.43 5.86
N GLY A 294 -1.54 36.56 5.63
CA GLY A 294 -0.54 36.52 6.71
C GLY A 294 -0.20 35.14 7.27
N THR A 295 -0.70 34.06 6.66
CA THR A 295 -0.47 32.69 7.19
C THR A 295 0.59 31.91 6.43
N GLY A 296 1.15 32.43 5.34
CA GLY A 296 2.20 31.73 4.61
C GLY A 296 2.62 32.39 3.30
N MET A 297 3.42 31.71 2.51
CA MET A 297 4.13 32.22 1.35
C MET A 297 3.64 31.65 0.01
N GLY A 298 2.47 31.04 -0.05
CA GLY A 298 1.96 30.37 -1.25
C GLY A 298 2.43 28.93 -1.35
N ASN A 299 2.28 28.34 -2.53
CA ASN A 299 2.68 26.95 -2.78
C ASN A 299 4.20 26.78 -2.80
N ARG A 300 4.68 25.69 -2.26
CA ARG A 300 6.09 25.29 -2.28
C ARG A 300 6.21 23.84 -2.78
N SER A 301 7.26 23.61 -3.53
CA SER A 301 7.53 22.30 -4.11
C SER A 301 7.94 21.28 -3.05
N PHE A 302 7.63 20.04 -3.33
CA PHE A 302 8.19 18.85 -2.71
C PHE A 302 8.53 17.81 -3.78
N TYR A 303 9.38 16.85 -3.44
CA TYR A 303 9.66 15.74 -4.34
C TYR A 303 10.10 14.49 -3.60
N ARG A 304 9.93 13.37 -4.28
CA ARG A 304 10.51 12.07 -3.93
C ARG A 304 11.11 11.47 -5.18
N VAL A 305 12.35 11.01 -5.08
CA VAL A 305 13.05 10.33 -6.17
C VAL A 305 13.73 9.09 -5.64
N GLY A 306 13.77 8.06 -6.44
CA GLY A 306 14.38 6.82 -5.97
C GLY A 306 14.64 5.78 -7.05
N ALA A 307 15.17 4.66 -6.58
CA ALA A 307 15.47 3.50 -7.39
C ALA A 307 15.06 2.23 -6.66
N TYR A 308 14.84 1.18 -7.43
CA TYR A 308 14.44 -0.12 -6.90
C TYR A 308 14.97 -1.28 -7.73
N GLY A 309 14.95 -2.46 -7.14
CA GLY A 309 15.26 -3.71 -7.81
C GLY A 309 14.34 -4.83 -7.36
N ILE A 310 14.02 -5.73 -8.29
CA ILE A 310 13.30 -6.98 -8.03
C ILE A 310 14.16 -8.11 -8.52
N TRP A 311 14.53 -9.01 -7.60
CA TRP A 311 15.55 -10.03 -7.80
C TRP A 311 14.94 -11.40 -7.53
N TYR A 312 14.98 -12.28 -8.50
CA TYR A 312 14.47 -13.63 -8.42
C TYR A 312 15.64 -14.60 -8.29
N VAL A 313 15.70 -15.32 -7.16
CA VAL A 313 16.77 -16.26 -6.86
C VAL A 313 16.19 -17.58 -6.37
N ASN A 314 15.99 -18.52 -7.25
CA ASN A 314 15.32 -19.81 -6.99
C ASN A 314 13.90 -19.62 -6.41
N LYS A 315 13.75 -19.89 -5.11
CA LYS A 315 12.50 -19.76 -4.35
C LYS A 315 12.40 -18.44 -3.58
N PHE A 316 13.32 -17.54 -3.81
CA PHE A 316 13.34 -16.22 -3.16
C PHE A 316 13.05 -15.13 -4.17
N ASP A 317 12.13 -14.24 -3.82
CA ASP A 317 11.90 -12.99 -4.51
C ASP A 317 12.30 -11.86 -3.55
N ILE A 318 13.25 -11.03 -3.96
CA ILE A 318 13.85 -10.00 -3.13
C ILE A 318 13.54 -8.65 -3.75
N TYR A 319 12.95 -7.79 -2.97
CA TYR A 319 12.57 -6.43 -3.35
C TYR A 319 13.44 -5.44 -2.62
N THR A 320 14.10 -4.57 -3.34
CA THR A 320 14.92 -3.49 -2.79
C THR A 320 14.37 -2.15 -3.25
N PHE A 321 14.21 -1.23 -2.32
CA PHE A 321 13.64 0.09 -2.59
C PHE A 321 14.41 1.17 -1.85
N TYR A 322 14.69 2.27 -2.52
CA TYR A 322 15.29 3.46 -1.97
C TYR A 322 14.55 4.70 -2.44
N THR A 323 14.38 5.66 -1.55
CA THR A 323 13.82 6.97 -1.84
C THR A 323 14.58 8.08 -1.14
N HIS A 324 14.73 9.21 -1.81
CA HIS A 324 15.15 10.47 -1.26
C HIS A 324 13.99 11.46 -1.35
N GLY A 325 13.62 12.07 -0.23
CA GLY A 325 12.50 12.99 -0.12
C GLY A 325 12.91 14.38 0.35
N TYR A 326 12.30 15.38 -0.24
CA TYR A 326 12.31 16.76 0.20
C TYR A 326 10.87 17.24 0.31
N ASP A 327 10.51 17.78 1.46
CA ASP A 327 9.19 18.35 1.71
C ASP A 327 9.28 19.86 1.94
N ASN A 328 8.16 20.54 1.86
CA ASN A 328 8.16 21.99 2.06
C ASN A 328 8.26 22.38 3.54
N VAL A 329 8.55 23.64 3.80
CA VAL A 329 8.79 24.17 5.15
C VAL A 329 7.60 24.02 6.12
N PHE A 330 6.40 23.88 5.61
CA PHE A 330 5.19 23.68 6.45
C PHE A 330 5.06 22.25 6.97
N LEU A 331 5.57 21.29 6.23
CA LEU A 331 5.52 19.88 6.62
C LEU A 331 6.52 19.60 7.75
N GLY A 332 6.08 18.93 8.78
CA GLY A 332 6.91 18.62 9.94
C GLY A 332 7.11 19.77 10.93
N ASN A 333 6.42 20.90 10.77
CA ASN A 333 6.43 22.00 11.72
C ASN A 333 5.06 22.16 12.36
N SER A 334 5.01 22.14 13.69
CA SER A 334 3.83 22.51 14.46
C SER A 334 3.67 24.02 14.47
N VAL A 335 2.56 24.50 13.93
CA VAL A 335 2.21 25.92 13.94
C VAL A 335 1.10 26.14 14.94
N PRO A 336 1.27 27.05 15.93
CA PRO A 336 0.21 27.33 16.88
C PRO A 336 -1.08 27.77 16.20
N ALA A 337 -2.20 27.15 16.56
CA ALA A 337 -3.50 27.42 15.97
C ALA A 337 -3.94 28.91 16.09
N ASN A 338 -3.48 29.60 17.13
CA ASN A 338 -3.74 31.01 17.38
C ASN A 338 -2.73 31.96 16.70
N GLN A 339 -1.66 31.44 16.11
CA GLN A 339 -0.63 32.20 15.41
C GLN A 339 -0.15 31.46 14.15
N PRO A 340 -1.04 31.21 13.21
CA PRO A 340 -0.74 30.35 12.06
C PRO A 340 0.36 30.89 11.13
N ALA A 341 0.65 32.20 11.19
CA ALA A 341 1.71 32.83 10.39
C ALA A 341 3.12 32.60 10.94
N LYS A 342 3.27 32.08 12.15
CA LYS A 342 4.58 31.93 12.79
C LYS A 342 5.09 30.51 12.70
N LEU A 343 5.95 30.27 11.76
CA LEU A 343 6.79 29.06 11.78
C LEU A 343 7.84 29.19 12.91
N PRO A 344 8.26 28.08 13.54
CA PRO A 344 9.35 28.07 14.50
C PRO A 344 10.60 28.72 13.89
N LEU A 345 11.42 29.37 14.72
CA LEU A 345 12.68 29.94 14.28
C LEU A 345 13.58 28.83 13.71
N GLY A 346 14.08 29.05 12.49
CA GLY A 346 14.90 28.07 11.79
C GLY A 346 14.12 26.94 11.12
N ALA A 347 12.79 27.02 11.06
CA ALA A 347 11.97 26.05 10.33
C ALA A 347 12.43 25.94 8.87
N ALA A 348 12.55 24.71 8.38
CA ALA A 348 13.00 24.39 7.04
C ALA A 348 12.16 23.25 6.44
N GLY A 349 12.21 23.08 5.13
CA GLY A 349 11.64 21.89 4.51
C GLY A 349 12.43 20.65 4.95
N PRO A 350 11.79 19.61 5.47
CA PRO A 350 12.48 18.39 5.87
C PRO A 350 13.10 17.68 4.67
N VAL A 351 14.25 17.06 4.89
CA VAL A 351 14.96 16.23 3.89
C VAL A 351 15.23 14.88 4.53
N TRP A 352 14.91 13.82 3.82
CA TRP A 352 14.99 12.48 4.34
C TRP A 352 15.41 11.44 3.30
N ASN A 353 15.88 10.30 3.77
CA ASN A 353 16.20 9.14 2.98
C ASN A 353 15.51 7.93 3.60
N GLY A 354 14.84 7.16 2.80
CA GLY A 354 14.14 5.98 3.24
C GLY A 354 14.33 4.80 2.29
N GLY A 355 13.94 3.63 2.73
CA GLY A 355 13.98 2.46 1.90
C GLY A 355 13.63 1.20 2.66
N PHE A 356 13.45 0.13 1.91
CA PHE A 356 13.22 -1.18 2.48
C PHE A 356 13.88 -2.30 1.64
N VAL A 357 14.09 -3.41 2.31
CA VAL A 357 14.35 -4.71 1.68
C VAL A 357 13.26 -5.66 2.15
N GLU A 358 12.58 -6.28 1.20
CA GLU A 358 11.57 -7.30 1.46
C GLU A 358 11.97 -8.59 0.76
N VAL A 359 11.87 -9.70 1.47
CA VAL A 359 12.24 -11.04 0.98
C VAL A 359 11.03 -11.95 1.11
N HIS A 360 10.65 -12.56 0.01
CA HIS A 360 9.64 -13.62 -0.03
C HIS A 360 10.33 -14.95 -0.24
N TYR A 361 9.91 -15.96 0.49
CA TYR A 361 10.33 -17.34 0.32
C TYR A 361 9.14 -18.20 -0.07
N ASN A 362 9.16 -18.70 -1.29
CA ASN A 362 8.09 -19.46 -1.93
C ASN A 362 8.48 -20.95 -2.06
N PRO A 363 8.39 -21.77 -1.00
CA PRO A 363 8.78 -23.18 -1.08
C PRO A 363 7.89 -23.98 -2.03
N ASN A 364 6.62 -23.61 -2.15
CA ASN A 364 5.62 -24.18 -3.04
C ASN A 364 4.45 -23.18 -3.22
N PRO A 365 3.51 -23.39 -4.19
CA PRO A 365 2.43 -22.44 -4.47
C PRO A 365 1.45 -22.20 -3.31
N ARG A 366 1.48 -23.00 -2.24
CA ARG A 366 0.58 -22.86 -1.09
C ARG A 366 1.20 -22.17 0.10
N TRP A 367 2.50 -21.91 0.10
CA TRP A 367 3.20 -21.29 1.20
C TRP A 367 4.07 -20.15 0.73
N ILE A 368 3.96 -19.03 1.40
CA ILE A 368 4.90 -17.93 1.28
C ILE A 368 5.25 -17.41 2.68
N ALA A 369 6.52 -17.25 2.94
CA ALA A 369 7.01 -16.53 4.10
C ALA A 369 7.59 -15.20 3.63
N LEU A 370 7.42 -14.16 4.41
CA LEU A 370 7.95 -12.82 4.11
C LEU A 370 8.72 -12.24 5.28
N GLY A 371 9.73 -11.46 4.97
CA GLY A 371 10.46 -10.64 5.92
C GLY A 371 10.78 -9.30 5.30
N ARG A 372 10.49 -8.19 5.99
CA ARG A 372 10.82 -6.83 5.55
C ARG A 372 11.56 -6.10 6.64
N TYR A 373 12.60 -5.40 6.24
CA TYR A 373 13.21 -4.34 7.01
C TYR A 373 13.09 -3.03 6.28
N GLU A 374 12.61 -2.02 6.97
CA GLU A 374 12.36 -0.70 6.43
C GLU A 374 12.92 0.36 7.36
N LEU A 375 13.47 1.41 6.80
CA LEU A 375 14.03 2.52 7.55
C LEU A 375 13.73 3.87 6.91
N ASN A 376 13.72 4.90 7.73
CA ASN A 376 13.78 6.28 7.29
C ASN A 376 14.75 7.07 8.16
N ARG A 377 15.50 8.00 7.55
CA ARG A 377 16.49 8.85 8.21
C ARG A 377 16.34 10.28 7.72
N MET A 378 16.12 11.17 8.66
CA MET A 378 16.12 12.60 8.39
C MET A 378 17.56 13.09 8.23
N SER A 379 17.86 13.76 7.12
CA SER A 379 19.12 14.49 6.92
C SER A 379 18.97 15.97 7.26
N ARG A 380 17.75 16.48 7.28
CA ARG A 380 17.41 17.79 7.79
C ARG A 380 16.03 17.74 8.44
N GLU A 381 15.99 18.10 9.71
CA GLU A 381 14.74 18.22 10.47
C GLU A 381 13.93 19.44 10.01
N ALA A 382 12.63 19.34 10.08
CA ALA A 382 11.71 20.42 9.77
C ALA A 382 11.79 21.56 10.81
N ASN A 383 11.89 21.18 12.08
CA ASN A 383 11.97 22.10 13.21
C ASN A 383 13.23 21.82 14.03
N PRO A 384 14.22 22.73 14.04
CA PRO A 384 15.46 22.53 14.77
C PRO A 384 15.28 22.49 16.30
N SER A 385 14.13 22.94 16.81
CA SER A 385 13.78 22.87 18.24
C SER A 385 13.17 21.54 18.63
N THR A 386 12.79 20.68 17.68
CA THR A 386 12.34 19.33 17.99
C THR A 386 13.52 18.50 18.45
N PRO A 387 13.36 17.63 19.45
CA PRO A 387 14.42 16.68 19.82
C PRO A 387 14.91 15.95 18.56
N GLY A 388 16.20 15.94 18.33
CA GLY A 388 16.79 15.32 17.15
C GLY A 388 16.28 13.91 16.92
N ASN A 389 16.14 13.52 15.66
CA ASN A 389 15.62 12.25 15.17
C ASN A 389 14.10 12.14 15.00
N SER A 390 13.31 13.18 15.15
CA SER A 390 11.89 13.14 14.76
C SER A 390 11.74 12.71 13.30
N GLY A 391 10.99 11.63 13.06
CA GLY A 391 10.81 11.05 11.74
C GLY A 391 11.82 9.96 11.36
N ASN A 392 12.81 9.69 12.19
CA ASN A 392 13.67 8.54 12.05
C ASN A 392 12.95 7.30 12.59
N PHE A 393 12.85 6.26 11.79
CA PHE A 393 12.27 4.99 12.23
C PHE A 393 13.00 3.79 11.62
N ASP A 394 12.87 2.67 12.29
CA ASP A 394 13.19 1.32 11.82
C ASP A 394 11.95 0.45 11.99
N THR A 395 11.62 -0.34 10.98
CA THR A 395 10.50 -1.26 11.02
C THR A 395 10.95 -2.65 10.62
N TRP A 396 10.53 -3.66 11.39
CA TRP A 396 10.70 -5.06 11.08
C TRP A 396 9.33 -5.69 10.92
N THR A 397 9.12 -6.40 9.83
CA THR A 397 7.93 -7.17 9.60
C THR A 397 8.32 -8.59 9.21
N VAL A 398 7.72 -9.58 9.84
CA VAL A 398 7.84 -10.98 9.47
C VAL A 398 6.45 -11.60 9.43
N GLY A 399 6.22 -12.48 8.49
CA GLY A 399 4.92 -13.13 8.37
C GLY A 399 4.95 -14.31 7.42
N TYR A 400 3.81 -14.98 7.34
CA TYR A 400 3.60 -16.01 6.34
C TYR A 400 2.12 -16.08 5.95
N ARG A 401 1.87 -16.64 4.78
CA ARG A 401 0.54 -17.02 4.31
C ARG A 401 0.55 -18.49 3.91
N TYR A 402 -0.51 -19.17 4.26
CA TYR A 402 -0.79 -20.53 3.84
C TYR A 402 -2.14 -20.57 3.12
N TYR A 403 -2.16 -21.13 1.93
CA TYR A 403 -3.32 -21.21 1.05
C TYR A 403 -3.91 -22.62 1.03
N PRO A 404 -4.81 -22.97 1.97
CA PRO A 404 -5.49 -24.27 1.94
C PRO A 404 -6.40 -24.41 0.72
N ILE A 405 -6.96 -23.27 0.24
CA ILE A 405 -7.83 -23.24 -0.94
C ILE A 405 -7.24 -22.27 -1.97
N MET A 406 -6.92 -22.80 -3.14
CA MET A 406 -6.53 -22.04 -4.32
C MET A 406 -7.22 -22.66 -5.53
N SER A 407 -8.43 -22.25 -5.81
CA SER A 407 -9.22 -22.74 -6.95
C SER A 407 -9.48 -21.59 -7.93
N PRO A 408 -9.91 -21.89 -9.15
CA PRO A 408 -10.34 -20.83 -10.08
C PRO A 408 -11.52 -20.00 -9.57
N ARG A 409 -12.12 -20.35 -8.42
CA ARG A 409 -13.35 -19.75 -7.91
C ARG A 409 -13.28 -19.23 -6.48
N ALA A 410 -12.30 -19.66 -5.68
CA ALA A 410 -12.06 -19.13 -4.34
C ALA A 410 -10.60 -19.23 -3.96
N GLY A 411 -10.11 -18.22 -3.29
CA GLY A 411 -8.88 -18.21 -2.54
C GLY A 411 -9.18 -18.11 -1.04
N LEU A 412 -8.50 -18.89 -0.24
CA LEU A 412 -8.45 -18.73 1.21
C LEU A 412 -7.00 -18.79 1.64
N ALA A 413 -6.52 -17.74 2.28
CA ALA A 413 -5.23 -17.73 2.93
C ALA A 413 -5.41 -17.61 4.45
N TRP A 414 -4.73 -18.45 5.20
CA TRP A 414 -4.41 -18.22 6.60
C TRP A 414 -3.14 -17.39 6.66
N LEU A 415 -3.12 -16.34 7.48
CA LEU A 415 -1.97 -15.46 7.62
C LEU A 415 -1.64 -15.17 9.09
N GLN A 416 -0.35 -15.01 9.33
CA GLN A 416 0.19 -14.45 10.56
C GLN A 416 1.23 -13.41 10.22
N GLU A 417 1.20 -12.30 10.92
CA GLU A 417 2.09 -11.18 10.70
C GLU A 417 2.47 -10.53 12.02
N TYR A 418 3.75 -10.29 12.21
CA TYR A 418 4.27 -9.50 13.31
C TYR A 418 5.11 -8.36 12.77
N SER A 419 4.89 -7.17 13.31
CA SER A 419 5.67 -5.99 12.98
C SER A 419 6.09 -5.24 14.22
N ARG A 420 7.28 -4.65 14.18
CA ARG A 420 7.80 -3.75 15.21
C ARG A 420 8.30 -2.47 14.57
N ILE A 421 7.85 -1.33 15.08
CA ILE A 421 8.32 -0.01 14.70
C ILE A 421 9.09 0.59 15.88
N LEU A 422 10.29 1.10 15.58
CA LEU A 422 11.11 1.87 16.49
C LEU A 422 11.18 3.30 15.97
N ASN A 423 10.49 4.22 16.63
CA ASN A 423 10.53 5.65 16.31
C ASN A 423 11.58 6.33 17.17
N ALA A 424 12.65 6.80 16.56
CA ALA A 424 13.76 7.37 17.28
C ALA A 424 13.37 8.65 18.04
N GLY A 425 13.75 8.73 19.31
CA GLY A 425 13.57 9.91 20.15
C GLY A 425 12.10 10.29 20.47
N GLN A 426 11.13 9.44 20.19
CA GLN A 426 9.71 9.79 20.32
C GLN A 426 9.09 9.50 21.69
N ALA A 427 9.79 8.86 22.60
CA ALA A 427 9.32 8.73 23.97
C ALA A 427 9.31 10.11 24.66
N PRO A 428 8.15 10.62 25.09
CA PRO A 428 7.98 12.05 25.39
C PRO A 428 8.66 12.49 26.69
N ILE A 429 9.04 11.56 27.56
CA ILE A 429 9.67 11.87 28.84
C ILE A 429 11.14 11.43 28.83
N SER A 430 11.42 10.19 28.42
CA SER A 430 12.77 9.63 28.48
C SER A 430 13.64 10.00 27.28
N GLY A 431 13.05 10.49 26.19
CA GLY A 431 13.76 10.73 24.93
C GLY A 431 14.25 9.45 24.23
N LYS A 432 13.81 8.28 24.70
CA LYS A 432 14.14 6.97 24.09
C LYS A 432 13.30 6.75 22.82
N ASN A 433 13.52 5.63 22.17
CA ASN A 433 12.72 5.24 21.04
C ASN A 433 11.28 4.92 21.48
N GLY A 434 10.29 5.46 20.78
CA GLY A 434 8.93 4.95 20.82
C GLY A 434 8.90 3.56 20.21
N ILE A 435 8.15 2.62 20.79
CA ILE A 435 8.01 1.25 20.31
C ILE A 435 6.56 0.96 20.04
N HIS A 436 6.30 0.47 18.85
CA HIS A 436 4.98 0.01 18.47
C HIS A 436 5.08 -1.40 17.89
N ASP A 437 4.48 -2.37 18.59
CA ASP A 437 4.37 -3.76 18.15
C ASP A 437 2.97 -4.05 17.65
N SER A 438 2.87 -4.87 16.62
CA SER A 438 1.63 -5.35 16.06
C SER A 438 1.71 -6.83 15.74
N LEU A 439 0.72 -7.60 16.19
CA LEU A 439 0.54 -9.02 15.87
C LEU A 439 -0.84 -9.22 15.29
N LEU A 440 -0.88 -9.78 14.08
CA LEU A 440 -2.10 -10.06 13.35
C LEU A 440 -2.20 -11.56 13.07
N LEU A 441 -3.36 -12.14 13.32
CA LEU A 441 -3.74 -13.50 12.97
C LEU A 441 -5.05 -13.43 12.20
N GLY A 442 -5.09 -13.89 10.96
CA GLY A 442 -6.28 -13.68 10.16
C GLY A 442 -6.42 -14.58 8.96
N PHE A 443 -7.48 -14.32 8.24
CA PHE A 443 -7.78 -14.94 6.96
C PHE A 443 -7.89 -13.85 5.89
N ASP A 444 -7.47 -14.21 4.70
CA ASP A 444 -7.73 -13.44 3.48
C ASP A 444 -8.55 -14.34 2.56
N PHE A 445 -9.78 -13.95 2.30
CA PHE A 445 -10.74 -14.76 1.60
C PHE A 445 -11.32 -14.02 0.40
N ASP A 446 -11.20 -14.61 -0.78
CA ASP A 446 -11.75 -14.08 -2.03
C ASP A 446 -12.70 -15.07 -2.68
N PHE A 447 -13.76 -14.53 -3.29
CA PHE A 447 -14.81 -15.34 -3.95
C PHE A 447 -15.56 -14.55 -5.02
#